data_a159b8225bd1c0e470047671fb7ed86f
#
_entry.id   a159b8225bd1c0e470047671fb7ed86f
#
_cell.length_a   1.000
_cell.length_b   1.000
_cell.length_c   1.000
_cell.angle_alpha   90.00
_cell.angle_beta   90.00
_cell.angle_gamma   90.00
#
_symmetry.space_group_name_H-M   'P 1'
#
loop_
_entity.id
_entity.type
_entity.pdbx_description
1 polymer ?
#
loop_
_entity_poly.entity_id
_entity_poly.type
_entity_poly.pdbx_seq_one_letter_code
_entity_poly.pdbx_strand_id
1 'polypeptide(L)'
;MIRRKSCLRGALVLAALLAGGAVARAQEAVHKAPDPALVERARRLLSQVPLVDGHNDVPWEYRKRVQNHMDGIDLRAGTAKLDPPMQTDIPRLRRGGLGGQFWSVYIPVEITGADAVQATMEQIDDVHRMVERYPDTFELALTADDVVRIHKAGKIASLIGMEGGHSIHDSLASLRVLYAAGARYMTLTHTKNTDWADSATDAPQHGGLTRFGEEVVREMNRLGMLVDLSHVAPETMRKAIAVSVAPVIFSHSSARALVDHPRNVPDDVLRLLPKNGGVVMVSFVPSFSSEPVRGWNADNDAEEARLKALYPGDPERVKREAEGWRKAHPAPRATLEQVADHIEHVRQVAGIDHVGIGSDFDGIESVPLGLESAADYPALFADLMRRGWSDEDLGKLAGLNVLRAFRDAEKVAATLQKERPASDALIEEVDGKR
;
A
#
# COMPACT_ATOMS: atom_id res chain seq x y z
N MET A 1 -43.65 -17.54 -85.42
CA MET A 1 -42.28 -17.07 -85.15
C MET A 1 -42.03 -17.11 -83.63
N ILE A 2 -41.31 -18.11 -83.21
CA ILE A 2 -41.14 -18.50 -81.82
C ILE A 2 -39.78 -18.03 -81.40
N ARG A 3 -39.66 -17.21 -80.30
CA ARG A 3 -38.38 -16.95 -79.67
C ARG A 3 -38.44 -17.43 -78.21
N ARG A 4 -37.58 -18.39 -77.94
CA ARG A 4 -37.31 -18.98 -76.64
C ARG A 4 -36.68 -17.96 -75.70
N LYS A 5 -37.15 -17.88 -74.47
CA LYS A 5 -36.47 -17.22 -73.36
C LYS A 5 -35.78 -18.29 -72.48
N SER A 6 -34.49 -18.20 -72.40
CA SER A 6 -33.65 -18.99 -71.50
C SER A 6 -33.69 -18.42 -70.08
N CYS A 7 -33.98 -19.26 -69.09
CA CYS A 7 -33.86 -18.97 -67.69
C CYS A 7 -32.38 -19.16 -67.23
N LEU A 8 -31.76 -18.12 -66.80
CA LEU A 8 -30.51 -18.22 -65.94
C LEU A 8 -30.92 -18.35 -64.49
N ARG A 9 -30.54 -19.45 -63.88
CA ARG A 9 -30.56 -19.65 -62.42
C ARG A 9 -29.30 -19.01 -61.82
N GLY A 10 -29.45 -17.93 -61.05
CA GLY A 10 -28.41 -17.36 -60.26
C GLY A 10 -28.26 -18.13 -58.94
N ALA A 11 -27.12 -18.74 -58.73
CA ALA A 11 -26.75 -19.32 -57.42
C ALA A 11 -26.26 -18.21 -56.48
N LEU A 12 -26.99 -17.96 -55.43
CA LEU A 12 -26.51 -17.13 -54.32
C LEU A 12 -25.50 -17.97 -53.50
N VAL A 13 -24.22 -17.58 -53.52
CA VAL A 13 -23.21 -18.09 -52.63
C VAL A 13 -23.27 -17.26 -51.36
N LEU A 14 -23.77 -17.86 -50.27
CA LEU A 14 -23.77 -17.29 -48.93
C LEU A 14 -22.37 -17.48 -48.35
N ALA A 15 -21.52 -16.44 -48.38
CA ALA A 15 -20.23 -16.43 -47.68
C ALA A 15 -20.47 -16.16 -46.20
N ALA A 16 -20.42 -17.20 -45.39
CA ALA A 16 -20.38 -17.07 -43.90
C ALA A 16 -19.00 -16.56 -43.50
N LEU A 17 -18.92 -15.29 -43.12
CA LEU A 17 -17.75 -14.71 -42.41
C LEU A 17 -17.71 -15.27 -40.99
N LEU A 18 -16.91 -16.31 -40.78
CA LEU A 18 -16.47 -16.71 -39.46
C LEU A 18 -15.47 -15.66 -38.97
N ALA A 19 -15.96 -14.66 -38.23
CA ALA A 19 -15.14 -13.81 -37.40
C ALA A 19 -14.64 -14.66 -36.20
N GLY A 20 -13.53 -15.36 -36.40
CA GLY A 20 -12.79 -15.99 -35.34
C GLY A 20 -12.18 -14.90 -34.48
N GLY A 21 -12.88 -14.50 -33.38
CA GLY A 21 -12.29 -13.75 -32.31
C GLY A 21 -11.17 -14.59 -31.67
N ALA A 22 -9.95 -14.26 -32.00
CA ALA A 22 -8.82 -14.75 -31.24
C ALA A 22 -8.94 -14.13 -29.84
N VAL A 23 -9.51 -14.89 -28.89
CA VAL A 23 -9.36 -14.63 -27.46
C VAL A 23 -7.88 -14.78 -27.21
N ALA A 24 -7.16 -13.67 -27.12
CA ALA A 24 -5.80 -13.65 -26.60
C ALA A 24 -5.88 -14.24 -25.18
N ARG A 25 -5.50 -15.52 -25.03
CA ARG A 25 -5.24 -16.08 -23.71
C ARG A 25 -4.16 -15.20 -23.11
N ALA A 26 -4.52 -14.44 -22.08
CA ALA A 26 -3.53 -13.81 -21.21
C ALA A 26 -2.56 -14.92 -20.80
N GLN A 27 -1.30 -14.78 -21.17
CA GLN A 27 -0.27 -15.70 -20.72
C GLN A 27 -0.28 -15.60 -19.20
N GLU A 28 -0.66 -16.69 -18.52
CA GLU A 28 -0.52 -16.76 -17.04
C GLU A 28 0.92 -16.43 -16.71
N ALA A 29 1.11 -15.40 -15.87
CA ALA A 29 2.43 -15.04 -15.39
C ALA A 29 3.00 -16.26 -14.65
N VAL A 30 4.09 -16.81 -15.17
CA VAL A 30 4.69 -18.02 -14.62
C VAL A 30 5.62 -17.61 -13.47
N HIS A 31 5.18 -17.83 -12.24
CA HIS A 31 6.06 -17.72 -11.08
C HIS A 31 7.10 -18.85 -11.12
N LYS A 32 8.36 -18.48 -11.02
CA LYS A 32 9.49 -19.41 -10.96
C LYS A 32 10.00 -19.51 -9.53
N ALA A 33 10.03 -20.71 -8.97
CA ALA A 33 10.59 -20.93 -7.63
C ALA A 33 12.00 -20.30 -7.54
N PRO A 34 12.28 -19.52 -6.49
CA PRO A 34 13.57 -18.84 -6.34
C PRO A 34 14.70 -19.84 -6.12
N ASP A 35 15.92 -19.47 -6.55
CA ASP A 35 17.13 -20.26 -6.28
C ASP A 35 17.39 -20.32 -4.77
N PRO A 36 17.44 -21.54 -4.15
CA PRO A 36 17.68 -21.68 -2.72
C PRO A 36 18.98 -21.03 -2.22
N ALA A 37 20.04 -21.02 -3.04
CA ALA A 37 21.31 -20.40 -2.69
C ALA A 37 21.19 -18.87 -2.62
N LEU A 38 20.41 -18.26 -3.52
CA LEU A 38 20.12 -16.83 -3.49
C LEU A 38 19.19 -16.45 -2.33
N VAL A 39 18.20 -17.29 -2.01
CA VAL A 39 17.34 -17.09 -0.84
C VAL A 39 18.17 -17.09 0.45
N GLU A 40 19.13 -18.02 0.58
CA GLU A 40 20.00 -18.06 1.75
C GLU A 40 20.97 -16.86 1.80
N ARG A 41 21.45 -16.39 0.63
CA ARG A 41 22.22 -15.14 0.55
C ARG A 41 21.37 -13.93 0.97
N ALA A 42 20.12 -13.87 0.55
CA ALA A 42 19.18 -12.82 0.96
C ALA A 42 18.95 -12.82 2.48
N ARG A 43 18.75 -13.98 3.10
CA ARG A 43 18.63 -14.09 4.57
C ARG A 43 19.87 -13.58 5.30
N ARG A 44 21.07 -13.90 4.81
CA ARG A 44 22.31 -13.35 5.40
C ARG A 44 22.38 -11.83 5.27
N LEU A 45 21.99 -11.25 4.13
CA LEU A 45 21.93 -9.81 3.94
C LEU A 45 20.95 -9.17 4.96
N LEU A 46 19.73 -9.70 5.04
CA LEU A 46 18.67 -9.19 5.92
C LEU A 46 18.97 -9.37 7.42
N SER A 47 19.89 -10.28 7.77
CA SER A 47 20.40 -10.35 9.15
C SER A 47 21.38 -9.21 9.52
N GLN A 48 21.94 -8.53 8.54
CA GLN A 48 22.92 -7.45 8.71
C GLN A 48 22.29 -6.06 8.54
N VAL A 49 21.26 -5.96 7.69
CA VAL A 49 20.55 -4.72 7.36
C VAL A 49 19.08 -4.90 7.72
N PRO A 50 18.48 -3.99 8.50
CA PRO A 50 17.06 -4.12 8.85
C PRO A 50 16.19 -4.01 7.58
N LEU A 51 15.42 -5.05 7.29
CA LEU A 51 14.29 -4.95 6.38
C LEU A 51 13.18 -4.18 7.09
N VAL A 52 12.80 -3.03 6.53
CA VAL A 52 11.70 -2.20 7.04
C VAL A 52 10.55 -2.24 6.05
N ASP A 53 9.43 -2.81 6.49
CA ASP A 53 8.18 -2.82 5.73
C ASP A 53 7.33 -1.60 6.10
N GLY A 54 6.86 -0.89 5.06
CA GLY A 54 6.13 0.37 5.20
C GLY A 54 4.70 0.24 5.67
N HIS A 55 4.08 -0.95 5.55
CA HIS A 55 2.65 -1.09 5.84
C HIS A 55 2.24 -2.53 6.14
N ASN A 56 1.49 -2.72 7.23
CA ASN A 56 0.93 -4.01 7.61
C ASN A 56 -0.26 -3.82 8.56
N ASP A 57 -1.38 -4.52 8.30
CA ASP A 57 -2.67 -4.29 8.95
C ASP A 57 -3.01 -5.28 10.08
N VAL A 58 -2.02 -5.90 10.69
CA VAL A 58 -2.25 -6.75 11.88
C VAL A 58 -3.08 -6.03 12.96
N PRO A 59 -2.89 -4.73 13.28
CA PRO A 59 -3.74 -4.05 14.26
C PRO A 59 -5.21 -4.05 13.88
N TRP A 60 -5.52 -3.87 12.57
CA TRP A 60 -6.89 -3.94 12.08
C TRP A 60 -7.49 -5.35 12.19
N GLU A 61 -6.70 -6.41 12.00
CA GLU A 61 -7.18 -7.78 12.17
C GLU A 61 -7.55 -8.09 13.63
N TYR A 62 -6.86 -7.49 14.63
CA TYR A 62 -7.30 -7.57 16.02
C TYR A 62 -8.67 -6.90 16.22
N ARG A 63 -8.89 -5.71 15.66
CA ARG A 63 -10.19 -5.03 15.76
C ARG A 63 -11.29 -5.80 15.03
N LYS A 64 -11.06 -6.18 13.80
CA LYS A 64 -12.04 -6.81 12.91
C LYS A 64 -12.47 -8.20 13.37
N ARG A 65 -11.53 -9.03 13.84
CA ARG A 65 -11.78 -10.42 14.18
C ARG A 65 -12.17 -10.62 15.63
N VAL A 66 -11.57 -9.88 16.52
CA VAL A 66 -11.65 -10.14 17.97
C VAL A 66 -11.95 -8.90 18.79
N GLN A 67 -12.43 -7.80 18.16
CA GLN A 67 -12.86 -6.57 18.85
C GLN A 67 -11.82 -6.03 19.83
N ASN A 68 -10.54 -5.99 19.40
CA ASN A 68 -9.37 -5.58 20.17
C ASN A 68 -9.08 -6.44 21.42
N HIS A 69 -9.64 -7.67 21.49
CA HIS A 69 -9.28 -8.63 22.53
C HIS A 69 -7.96 -9.33 22.16
N MET A 70 -6.83 -8.86 22.72
CA MET A 70 -5.50 -9.33 22.36
C MET A 70 -5.29 -10.85 22.52
N ASP A 71 -6.06 -11.52 23.40
CA ASP A 71 -6.00 -12.97 23.58
C ASP A 71 -6.67 -13.77 22.46
N GLY A 72 -7.47 -13.10 21.61
CA GLY A 72 -8.17 -13.74 20.50
C GLY A 72 -7.28 -14.12 19.32
N ILE A 73 -6.10 -13.50 19.18
CA ILE A 73 -5.10 -13.84 18.16
C ILE A 73 -3.74 -14.01 18.84
N ASP A 74 -3.12 -15.19 18.67
CA ASP A 74 -1.76 -15.43 19.15
C ASP A 74 -0.78 -15.45 17.98
N LEU A 75 -0.04 -14.34 17.81
CA LEU A 75 0.97 -14.20 16.76
C LEU A 75 2.15 -15.18 16.94
N ARG A 76 2.38 -15.70 18.15
CA ARG A 76 3.47 -16.65 18.42
C ARG A 76 3.06 -18.08 18.01
N ALA A 77 1.82 -18.47 18.23
CA ALA A 77 1.30 -19.76 17.81
C ALA A 77 1.13 -19.89 16.30
N GLY A 78 1.07 -18.76 15.60
CA GLY A 78 0.88 -18.67 14.16
C GLY A 78 -0.58 -18.45 13.74
N THR A 79 -0.75 -17.70 12.65
CA THR A 79 -2.06 -17.24 12.16
C THR A 79 -2.48 -17.88 10.83
N ALA A 80 -1.63 -18.72 10.24
CA ALA A 80 -1.89 -19.36 8.95
C ALA A 80 -3.10 -20.34 8.95
N LYS A 81 -3.56 -20.76 10.13
CA LYS A 81 -4.71 -21.67 10.29
C LYS A 81 -6.00 -20.94 10.67
N LEU A 82 -5.97 -19.62 10.81
CA LEU A 82 -7.19 -18.84 10.98
C LEU A 82 -8.03 -18.88 9.70
N ASP A 83 -9.31 -18.60 9.80
CA ASP A 83 -10.23 -18.54 8.67
C ASP A 83 -10.88 -17.14 8.59
N PRO A 84 -10.55 -16.39 7.53
CA PRO A 84 -9.46 -16.59 6.55
C PRO A 84 -8.07 -16.52 7.20
N PRO A 85 -7.03 -17.12 6.58
CA PRO A 85 -5.67 -17.05 7.11
C PRO A 85 -5.14 -15.62 7.07
N MET A 86 -4.32 -15.22 8.06
CA MET A 86 -3.54 -13.99 8.00
C MET A 86 -2.19 -14.24 7.30
N GLN A 87 -1.58 -13.18 6.77
CA GLN A 87 -0.27 -13.25 6.10
C GLN A 87 0.91 -13.07 7.09
N THR A 88 0.63 -12.55 8.29
CA THR A 88 1.64 -12.17 9.29
C THR A 88 1.49 -12.95 10.59
N ASP A 89 2.61 -13.47 11.09
CA ASP A 89 2.82 -13.95 12.46
C ASP A 89 4.32 -13.93 12.81
N ILE A 90 4.64 -14.08 14.08
CA ILE A 90 6.02 -14.02 14.57
C ILE A 90 6.93 -15.06 13.88
N PRO A 91 6.55 -16.34 13.72
CA PRO A 91 7.36 -17.30 12.98
C PRO A 91 7.67 -16.88 11.54
N ARG A 92 6.69 -16.28 10.82
CA ARG A 92 6.87 -15.83 9.43
C ARG A 92 7.68 -14.54 9.34
N LEU A 93 7.45 -13.56 10.25
CA LEU A 93 8.27 -12.36 10.35
C LEU A 93 9.75 -12.68 10.57
N ARG A 94 10.07 -13.61 11.49
CA ARG A 94 11.44 -14.07 11.73
C ARG A 94 12.04 -14.79 10.52
N ARG A 95 11.27 -15.67 9.86
CA ARG A 95 11.69 -16.36 8.64
C ARG A 95 11.95 -15.41 7.48
N GLY A 96 11.15 -14.36 7.36
CA GLY A 96 11.28 -13.30 6.37
C GLY A 96 12.45 -12.34 6.63
N GLY A 97 13.06 -12.41 7.82
CA GLY A 97 14.17 -11.53 8.17
C GLY A 97 13.74 -10.08 8.41
N LEU A 98 12.48 -9.85 8.83
CA LEU A 98 11.98 -8.50 9.11
C LEU A 98 12.73 -7.88 10.28
N GLY A 99 13.20 -6.63 10.10
CA GLY A 99 13.92 -5.84 11.09
C GLY A 99 13.10 -4.68 11.65
N GLY A 100 12.12 -4.19 10.90
CA GLY A 100 11.20 -3.14 11.32
C GLY A 100 9.87 -3.20 10.56
N GLN A 101 8.78 -2.85 11.22
CA GLN A 101 7.44 -2.83 10.67
C GLN A 101 6.73 -1.53 11.02
N PHE A 102 6.23 -0.84 10.02
CA PHE A 102 5.16 0.13 10.25
C PHE A 102 3.83 -0.61 10.34
N TRP A 103 3.28 -0.67 11.54
CA TRP A 103 1.95 -1.17 11.79
C TRP A 103 0.93 -0.09 11.44
N SER A 104 0.02 -0.42 10.53
CA SER A 104 -1.07 0.47 10.15
C SER A 104 -2.08 0.60 11.29
N VAL A 105 -2.35 1.84 11.70
CA VAL A 105 -3.50 2.15 12.55
C VAL A 105 -4.63 2.69 11.66
N TYR A 106 -5.17 1.76 10.89
CA TYR A 106 -6.26 2.00 9.95
C TYR A 106 -7.59 2.16 10.69
N ILE A 107 -8.42 3.06 10.17
CA ILE A 107 -9.85 3.15 10.51
C ILE A 107 -10.68 3.35 9.24
N PRO A 108 -11.90 2.77 9.12
CA PRO A 108 -12.80 3.02 8.00
C PRO A 108 -13.13 4.50 7.81
N VAL A 109 -13.21 4.95 6.56
CA VAL A 109 -13.51 6.35 6.20
C VAL A 109 -14.92 6.79 6.59
N GLU A 110 -15.80 5.84 6.90
CA GLU A 110 -17.16 6.08 7.43
C GLU A 110 -17.15 6.52 8.90
N ILE A 111 -16.07 6.22 9.63
CA ILE A 111 -15.87 6.73 11.00
C ILE A 111 -15.28 8.12 10.87
N THR A 112 -16.05 9.12 11.28
CA THR A 112 -15.71 10.53 11.11
C THR A 112 -15.78 11.30 12.44
N GLY A 113 -15.31 12.54 12.46
CA GLY A 113 -15.42 13.38 13.64
C GLY A 113 -14.59 12.88 14.83
N ALA A 114 -15.11 13.08 16.03
CA ALA A 114 -14.44 12.67 17.26
C ALA A 114 -14.27 11.14 17.37
N ASP A 115 -15.20 10.37 16.76
CA ASP A 115 -15.14 8.90 16.76
C ASP A 115 -13.94 8.39 15.94
N ALA A 116 -13.52 9.13 14.89
CA ALA A 116 -12.31 8.81 14.15
C ALA A 116 -11.04 8.96 15.01
N VAL A 117 -10.95 10.05 15.79
CA VAL A 117 -9.83 10.26 16.72
C VAL A 117 -9.80 9.13 17.76
N GLN A 118 -10.95 8.80 18.36
CA GLN A 118 -11.04 7.71 19.35
C GLN A 118 -10.63 6.36 18.74
N ALA A 119 -11.17 6.00 17.58
CA ALA A 119 -10.85 4.73 16.93
C ALA A 119 -9.35 4.63 16.56
N THR A 120 -8.72 5.74 16.15
CA THR A 120 -7.28 5.79 15.88
C THR A 120 -6.47 5.59 17.16
N MET A 121 -6.88 6.20 18.28
CA MET A 121 -6.22 6.00 19.59
C MET A 121 -6.33 4.54 20.05
N GLU A 122 -7.47 3.88 19.85
CA GLU A 122 -7.68 2.46 20.16
C GLU A 122 -6.76 1.57 19.31
N GLN A 123 -6.56 1.89 18.03
CA GLN A 123 -5.62 1.16 17.17
C GLN A 123 -4.15 1.38 17.57
N ILE A 124 -3.79 2.58 18.03
CA ILE A 124 -2.46 2.87 18.60
C ILE A 124 -2.24 2.03 19.86
N ASP A 125 -3.25 1.94 20.74
CA ASP A 125 -3.22 1.11 21.95
C ASP A 125 -3.00 -0.38 21.60
N ASP A 126 -3.66 -0.88 20.55
CA ASP A 126 -3.45 -2.26 20.08
C ASP A 126 -1.99 -2.53 19.69
N VAL A 127 -1.30 -1.60 19.04
CA VAL A 127 0.13 -1.73 18.74
C VAL A 127 0.96 -1.75 20.02
N HIS A 128 0.70 -0.85 20.97
CA HIS A 128 1.39 -0.85 22.26
C HIS A 128 1.22 -2.16 23.01
N ARG A 129 -0.01 -2.64 23.13
CA ARG A 129 -0.34 -3.91 23.78
C ARG A 129 0.26 -5.13 23.05
N MET A 130 0.37 -5.09 21.74
CA MET A 130 1.05 -6.12 20.94
C MET A 130 2.55 -6.14 21.29
N VAL A 131 3.21 -4.99 21.37
CA VAL A 131 4.62 -4.88 21.76
C VAL A 131 4.82 -5.38 23.19
N GLU A 132 3.97 -4.99 24.14
CA GLU A 132 4.01 -5.45 25.53
C GLU A 132 3.79 -6.96 25.66
N ARG A 133 2.93 -7.54 24.83
CA ARG A 133 2.63 -8.98 24.85
C ARG A 133 3.79 -9.85 24.33
N TYR A 134 4.59 -9.34 23.42
CA TYR A 134 5.69 -10.08 22.78
C TYR A 134 7.05 -9.35 22.92
N PRO A 135 7.49 -9.02 24.17
CA PRO A 135 8.64 -8.15 24.41
C PRO A 135 9.99 -8.77 24.01
N ASP A 136 10.04 -10.09 23.81
CA ASP A 136 11.18 -10.82 23.26
C ASP A 136 11.28 -10.73 21.74
N THR A 137 10.25 -10.22 21.09
CA THR A 137 10.16 -10.13 19.63
C THR A 137 10.04 -8.68 19.16
N PHE A 138 9.15 -7.91 19.77
CA PHE A 138 8.87 -6.54 19.38
C PHE A 138 9.41 -5.52 20.38
N GLU A 139 9.75 -4.35 19.89
CA GLU A 139 10.07 -3.19 20.70
C GLU A 139 9.63 -1.93 19.94
N LEU A 140 8.97 -0.98 20.62
CA LEU A 140 8.51 0.26 20.02
C LEU A 140 9.69 1.11 19.57
N ALA A 141 9.67 1.56 18.32
CA ALA A 141 10.66 2.46 17.74
C ALA A 141 10.03 3.84 17.49
N LEU A 142 10.65 4.87 18.03
CA LEU A 142 10.19 6.26 17.87
C LEU A 142 11.14 7.08 16.98
N THR A 143 12.31 6.53 16.68
CA THR A 143 13.34 7.16 15.85
C THR A 143 13.92 6.15 14.85
N ALA A 144 14.55 6.66 13.80
CA ALA A 144 15.27 5.81 12.85
C ALA A 144 16.42 5.04 13.51
N ASP A 145 17.06 5.63 14.53
CA ASP A 145 18.14 4.99 15.27
C ASP A 145 17.64 3.91 16.21
N ASP A 146 16.41 4.03 16.74
CA ASP A 146 15.76 2.94 17.46
C ASP A 146 15.61 1.70 16.59
N VAL A 147 15.19 1.85 15.32
CA VAL A 147 15.06 0.72 14.40
C VAL A 147 16.39 -0.03 14.26
N VAL A 148 17.49 0.69 14.08
CA VAL A 148 18.83 0.09 13.96
C VAL A 148 19.25 -0.59 15.27
N ARG A 149 19.00 0.03 16.40
CA ARG A 149 19.33 -0.51 17.74
C ARG A 149 18.54 -1.79 18.02
N ILE A 150 17.23 -1.76 17.77
CA ILE A 150 16.30 -2.88 18.03
C ILE A 150 16.65 -4.06 17.14
N HIS A 151 16.89 -3.82 15.83
CA HIS A 151 17.32 -4.87 14.91
C HIS A 151 18.65 -5.52 15.36
N LYS A 152 19.63 -4.73 15.77
CA LYS A 152 20.91 -5.25 16.32
C LYS A 152 20.73 -6.08 17.60
N ALA A 153 19.66 -5.83 18.35
CA ALA A 153 19.29 -6.63 19.52
C ALA A 153 18.53 -7.93 19.17
N GLY A 154 18.33 -8.23 17.86
CA GLY A 154 17.62 -9.40 17.38
C GLY A 154 16.10 -9.32 17.52
N LYS A 155 15.56 -8.11 17.70
CA LYS A 155 14.13 -7.84 17.76
C LYS A 155 13.65 -7.15 16.48
N ILE A 156 12.34 -7.03 16.33
CA ILE A 156 11.65 -6.32 15.26
C ILE A 156 11.18 -4.96 15.81
N ALA A 157 11.64 -3.89 15.19
CA ALA A 157 11.22 -2.54 15.52
C ALA A 157 9.76 -2.32 15.11
N SER A 158 8.92 -1.96 16.06
CA SER A 158 7.50 -1.63 15.83
C SER A 158 7.35 -0.13 15.72
N LEU A 159 6.95 0.34 14.53
CA LEU A 159 6.62 1.73 14.24
C LEU A 159 5.12 1.83 14.03
N ILE A 160 4.53 3.01 14.25
CA ILE A 160 3.10 3.23 14.08
C ILE A 160 2.89 4.17 12.90
N GLY A 161 2.07 3.72 11.93
CA GLY A 161 1.65 4.50 10.78
C GLY A 161 0.15 4.75 10.78
N MET A 162 -0.26 6.02 10.76
CA MET A 162 -1.68 6.39 10.65
C MET A 162 -2.11 6.33 9.19
N GLU A 163 -3.17 5.57 8.90
CA GLU A 163 -3.69 5.44 7.56
C GLU A 163 -4.99 6.23 7.37
N GLY A 164 -4.82 7.45 6.89
CA GLY A 164 -5.91 8.37 6.57
C GLY A 164 -5.98 9.61 7.46
N GLY A 165 -5.90 10.78 6.85
CA GLY A 165 -5.93 12.08 7.53
C GLY A 165 -7.25 12.42 8.23
N HIS A 166 -8.35 11.69 7.94
CA HIS A 166 -9.61 11.81 8.68
C HIS A 166 -9.45 11.44 10.17
N SER A 167 -8.39 10.68 10.51
CA SER A 167 -8.01 10.35 11.89
C SER A 167 -7.76 11.55 12.80
N ILE A 168 -7.41 12.72 12.26
CA ILE A 168 -7.15 13.93 13.05
C ILE A 168 -8.38 14.83 13.22
N HIS A 169 -9.50 14.55 12.53
CA HIS A 169 -10.71 15.38 12.56
C HIS A 169 -10.38 16.88 12.40
N ASP A 170 -9.61 17.24 11.35
CA ASP A 170 -9.20 18.59 10.96
C ASP A 170 -8.51 19.39 12.08
N SER A 171 -7.89 18.68 13.03
CA SER A 171 -7.26 19.28 14.20
C SER A 171 -5.75 19.01 14.25
N LEU A 172 -4.95 20.09 14.13
CA LEU A 172 -3.50 20.02 14.35
C LEU A 172 -3.13 19.64 15.80
N ALA A 173 -4.02 19.90 16.76
CA ALA A 173 -3.85 19.44 18.13
C ALA A 173 -3.97 17.92 18.23
N SER A 174 -4.97 17.30 17.57
CA SER A 174 -5.12 15.85 17.47
C SER A 174 -3.88 15.22 16.80
N LEU A 175 -3.39 15.81 15.70
CA LEU A 175 -2.16 15.37 15.04
C LEU A 175 -0.97 15.31 16.01
N ARG A 176 -0.76 16.35 16.80
CA ARG A 176 0.33 16.40 17.81
C ARG A 176 0.19 15.35 18.90
N VAL A 177 -1.03 15.14 19.39
CA VAL A 177 -1.31 14.14 20.43
C VAL A 177 -1.07 12.73 19.90
N LEU A 178 -1.52 12.42 18.69
CA LEU A 178 -1.31 11.11 18.06
C LEU A 178 0.18 10.86 17.74
N TYR A 179 0.93 11.91 17.35
CA TYR A 179 2.39 11.82 17.23
C TYR A 179 3.04 11.51 18.59
N ALA A 180 2.62 12.19 19.65
CA ALA A 180 3.12 11.95 21.00
C ALA A 180 2.78 10.53 21.50
N ALA A 181 1.65 9.95 21.06
CA ALA A 181 1.25 8.57 21.32
C ALA A 181 2.06 7.53 20.53
N GLY A 182 2.91 7.93 19.58
CA GLY A 182 3.85 7.04 18.90
C GLY A 182 3.73 7.01 17.38
N ALA A 183 2.73 7.66 16.76
CA ALA A 183 2.61 7.70 15.31
C ALA A 183 3.83 8.38 14.66
N ARG A 184 4.37 7.79 13.58
CA ARG A 184 5.56 8.28 12.90
C ARG A 184 5.35 8.60 11.42
N TYR A 185 4.26 8.15 10.83
CA TYR A 185 3.72 8.74 9.60
C TYR A 185 2.21 8.95 9.69
N MET A 186 1.67 9.77 8.79
CA MET A 186 0.24 9.85 8.52
C MET A 186 0.03 9.94 7.00
N THR A 187 -0.79 9.02 6.46
CA THR A 187 -1.30 9.10 5.09
C THR A 187 -2.35 10.21 5.02
N LEU A 188 -2.21 11.17 4.09
CA LEU A 188 -3.04 12.38 4.09
C LEU A 188 -4.52 12.11 3.78
N THR A 189 -4.83 11.02 3.05
CA THR A 189 -6.19 10.51 2.80
C THR A 189 -6.20 9.00 2.89
N HIS A 190 -7.39 8.38 2.91
CA HIS A 190 -7.57 6.97 2.55
C HIS A 190 -8.36 6.90 1.23
N THR A 191 -9.42 6.09 1.12
CA THR A 191 -10.24 5.92 -0.09
C THR A 191 -11.15 7.11 -0.40
N LYS A 192 -11.34 8.03 0.55
CA LYS A 192 -12.14 9.25 0.43
C LYS A 192 -11.29 10.48 0.66
N ASN A 193 -11.73 11.60 0.06
CA ASN A 193 -11.16 12.91 0.37
C ASN A 193 -11.32 13.22 1.86
N THR A 194 -10.34 13.93 2.40
CA THR A 194 -10.53 14.69 3.64
C THR A 194 -11.07 16.09 3.28
N ASP A 195 -11.40 16.91 4.27
CA ASP A 195 -11.82 18.28 4.01
C ASP A 195 -10.71 19.19 3.45
N TRP A 196 -9.47 18.68 3.41
CA TRP A 196 -8.27 19.42 3.04
C TRP A 196 -7.32 18.72 2.03
N ALA A 197 -7.62 17.47 1.60
CA ALA A 197 -6.80 16.74 0.63
C ALA A 197 -7.64 15.81 -0.26
N ASP A 198 -7.27 15.71 -1.53
CA ASP A 198 -7.91 14.81 -2.50
C ASP A 198 -7.29 13.42 -2.45
N SER A 199 -8.15 12.39 -2.37
CA SER A 199 -7.83 10.97 -2.49
C SER A 199 -7.69 10.54 -3.95
N ALA A 200 -6.88 9.51 -4.21
CA ALA A 200 -6.73 8.89 -5.52
C ALA A 200 -8.00 8.18 -6.03
N THR A 201 -8.89 7.79 -5.12
CA THR A 201 -10.07 6.97 -5.43
C THR A 201 -11.40 7.69 -5.18
N ASP A 202 -11.36 9.00 -4.99
CA ASP A 202 -12.56 9.85 -4.85
C ASP A 202 -12.58 10.95 -5.93
N ALA A 203 -13.73 11.61 -6.09
CA ALA A 203 -13.86 12.73 -7.02
C ALA A 203 -13.03 13.93 -6.54
N PRO A 204 -12.19 14.54 -7.40
CA PRO A 204 -11.37 15.68 -7.01
C PRO A 204 -12.23 16.87 -6.52
N GLN A 205 -11.89 17.45 -5.38
CA GLN A 205 -12.61 18.58 -4.76
C GLN A 205 -11.71 19.79 -4.50
N HIS A 206 -10.42 19.56 -4.18
CA HIS A 206 -9.51 20.60 -3.69
C HIS A 206 -8.40 20.94 -4.71
N GLY A 207 -8.33 20.19 -5.81
CA GLY A 207 -7.19 20.24 -6.75
C GLY A 207 -5.87 19.88 -6.04
N GLY A 208 -5.93 18.89 -5.15
CA GLY A 208 -4.86 18.41 -4.32
C GLY A 208 -5.01 18.79 -2.85
N LEU A 209 -4.17 19.69 -2.32
CA LEU A 209 -4.28 20.22 -0.96
C LEU A 209 -4.99 21.55 -0.93
N THR A 210 -5.78 21.79 0.13
CA THR A 210 -6.21 23.14 0.54
C THR A 210 -5.08 23.87 1.29
N ARG A 211 -5.30 25.12 1.71
CA ARG A 211 -4.35 25.85 2.57
C ARG A 211 -4.17 25.16 3.92
N PHE A 212 -5.25 24.66 4.52
CA PHE A 212 -5.17 23.90 5.77
C PHE A 212 -4.40 22.59 5.55
N GLY A 213 -4.60 21.88 4.43
CA GLY A 213 -3.82 20.70 4.07
C GLY A 213 -2.32 20.99 3.97
N GLU A 214 -1.93 22.17 3.46
CA GLU A 214 -0.53 22.61 3.49
C GLU A 214 -0.03 22.84 4.92
N GLU A 215 -0.86 23.40 5.83
CA GLU A 215 -0.51 23.54 7.26
C GLU A 215 -0.36 22.19 7.95
N VAL A 216 -1.19 21.19 7.62
CA VAL A 216 -1.01 19.81 8.11
C VAL A 216 0.37 19.28 7.71
N VAL A 217 0.78 19.40 6.43
CA VAL A 217 2.10 18.98 5.96
C VAL A 217 3.23 19.72 6.69
N ARG A 218 3.10 21.04 6.87
CA ARG A 218 4.09 21.86 7.59
C ARG A 218 4.21 21.45 9.06
N GLU A 219 3.10 21.14 9.73
CA GLU A 219 3.12 20.70 11.13
C GLU A 219 3.68 19.29 11.26
N MET A 220 3.39 18.37 10.32
CA MET A 220 4.05 17.06 10.25
C MET A 220 5.57 17.21 10.13
N ASN A 221 6.06 18.11 9.25
CA ASN A 221 7.50 18.39 9.14
C ASN A 221 8.08 18.94 10.46
N ARG A 222 7.34 19.82 11.16
CA ARG A 222 7.78 20.35 12.46
C ARG A 222 7.84 19.30 13.55
N LEU A 223 6.95 18.31 13.50
CA LEU A 223 6.93 17.18 14.44
C LEU A 223 8.04 16.16 14.14
N GLY A 224 8.48 16.02 12.89
CA GLY A 224 9.32 14.92 12.42
C GLY A 224 8.48 13.69 12.06
N MET A 225 7.18 13.88 11.81
CA MET A 225 6.28 12.88 11.29
C MET A 225 6.46 12.81 9.78
N LEU A 226 6.71 11.62 9.24
CA LEU A 226 6.79 11.39 7.80
C LEU A 226 5.43 11.68 7.13
N VAL A 227 5.44 12.48 6.08
CA VAL A 227 4.27 12.72 5.23
C VAL A 227 4.13 11.54 4.29
N ASP A 228 3.07 10.76 4.46
CA ASP A 228 2.79 9.60 3.61
C ASP A 228 1.80 9.98 2.50
N LEU A 229 2.19 9.69 1.27
CA LEU A 229 1.46 10.01 0.04
C LEU A 229 0.84 8.79 -0.65
N SER A 230 0.81 7.64 0.01
CA SER A 230 -0.07 6.55 -0.41
C SER A 230 -1.52 7.04 -0.36
N HIS A 231 -2.42 6.46 -1.15
CA HIS A 231 -3.84 6.83 -1.25
C HIS A 231 -4.18 8.21 -1.85
N VAL A 232 -3.27 9.16 -1.93
CA VAL A 232 -3.61 10.52 -2.35
C VAL A 232 -3.64 10.67 -3.87
N ALA A 233 -4.45 11.62 -4.36
CA ALA A 233 -4.51 11.97 -5.78
C ALA A 233 -3.15 12.51 -6.29
N PRO A 234 -2.81 12.35 -7.58
CA PRO A 234 -1.57 12.86 -8.14
C PRO A 234 -1.32 14.35 -7.89
N GLU A 235 -2.38 15.17 -7.90
CA GLU A 235 -2.27 16.60 -7.57
C GLU A 235 -1.89 16.83 -6.10
N THR A 236 -2.43 16.00 -5.20
CA THR A 236 -2.05 16.01 -3.78
C THR A 236 -0.58 15.62 -3.60
N MET A 237 -0.11 14.57 -4.33
CA MET A 237 1.31 14.16 -4.33
C MET A 237 2.21 15.34 -4.69
N ARG A 238 1.93 16.03 -5.81
CA ARG A 238 2.75 17.17 -6.29
C ARG A 238 2.74 18.33 -5.31
N LYS A 239 1.57 18.72 -4.79
CA LYS A 239 1.46 19.82 -3.84
C LYS A 239 2.15 19.48 -2.51
N ALA A 240 1.93 18.29 -1.96
CA ALA A 240 2.57 17.87 -0.72
C ALA A 240 4.10 17.83 -0.85
N ILE A 241 4.65 17.31 -1.95
CA ILE A 241 6.09 17.31 -2.23
C ILE A 241 6.64 18.74 -2.35
N ALA A 242 5.87 19.67 -2.95
CA ALA A 242 6.28 21.07 -3.10
C ALA A 242 6.29 21.83 -1.77
N VAL A 243 5.39 21.50 -0.86
CA VAL A 243 5.24 22.13 0.48
C VAL A 243 6.21 21.52 1.49
N SER A 244 6.43 20.19 1.41
CA SER A 244 7.25 19.47 2.38
C SER A 244 8.73 19.83 2.24
N VAL A 245 9.32 20.31 3.34
CA VAL A 245 10.77 20.56 3.47
C VAL A 245 11.52 19.34 4.02
N ALA A 246 10.78 18.28 4.38
CA ALA A 246 11.31 16.99 4.77
C ALA A 246 11.02 15.94 3.68
N PRO A 247 11.78 14.83 3.61
CA PRO A 247 11.46 13.73 2.73
C PRO A 247 10.05 13.19 2.99
N VAL A 248 9.30 12.92 1.89
CA VAL A 248 8.00 12.24 1.95
C VAL A 248 8.19 10.74 1.78
N ILE A 249 7.17 9.96 2.13
CA ILE A 249 7.11 8.54 1.79
C ILE A 249 5.83 8.20 1.02
N PHE A 250 5.85 7.05 0.36
CA PHE A 250 4.68 6.32 -0.08
C PHE A 250 4.77 4.98 0.62
N SER A 251 4.04 4.81 1.70
CA SER A 251 4.18 3.65 2.59
C SER A 251 3.85 2.32 1.91
N HIS A 252 2.94 2.33 0.90
CA HIS A 252 2.51 1.18 0.12
C HIS A 252 1.90 1.63 -1.23
N SER A 253 2.72 1.88 -2.23
CA SER A 253 2.29 2.25 -3.59
C SER A 253 3.24 1.69 -4.63
N SER A 254 2.75 1.44 -5.85
CA SER A 254 3.53 0.89 -6.96
C SER A 254 3.71 1.90 -8.10
N ALA A 255 4.24 1.50 -9.25
CA ALA A 255 4.49 2.38 -10.39
C ALA A 255 3.30 2.41 -11.36
N ARG A 256 2.75 3.59 -11.64
CA ARG A 256 1.58 3.75 -12.50
C ARG A 256 1.86 3.43 -13.97
N ALA A 257 3.09 3.62 -14.41
CA ALA A 257 3.49 3.30 -15.78
C ALA A 257 3.39 1.81 -16.14
N LEU A 258 3.47 0.91 -15.13
CA LEU A 258 3.34 -0.53 -15.35
C LEU A 258 1.90 -1.03 -15.20
N VAL A 259 1.16 -0.46 -14.27
CA VAL A 259 -0.27 -0.74 -14.06
C VAL A 259 -0.98 0.58 -13.79
N ASP A 260 -1.89 0.98 -14.69
CA ASP A 260 -2.63 2.26 -14.59
C ASP A 260 -3.72 2.20 -13.52
N HIS A 261 -3.30 1.97 -12.29
CA HIS A 261 -4.18 2.01 -11.12
C HIS A 261 -4.04 3.37 -10.41
N PRO A 262 -5.13 4.00 -9.95
CA PRO A 262 -5.08 5.33 -9.32
C PRO A 262 -4.20 5.38 -8.07
N ARG A 263 -4.04 4.26 -7.37
CA ARG A 263 -3.18 4.12 -6.18
C ARG A 263 -1.67 4.11 -6.50
N ASN A 264 -1.30 3.93 -7.77
CA ASN A 264 0.09 3.87 -8.21
C ASN A 264 0.64 5.27 -8.51
N VAL A 265 1.94 5.44 -8.27
CA VAL A 265 2.66 6.70 -8.40
C VAL A 265 3.00 6.98 -9.86
N PRO A 266 2.59 8.15 -10.43
CA PRO A 266 2.97 8.53 -11.80
C PRO A 266 4.48 8.85 -11.91
N ASP A 267 5.06 8.63 -13.09
CA ASP A 267 6.48 8.86 -13.35
C ASP A 267 6.95 10.32 -13.15
N ASP A 268 6.09 11.29 -13.44
CA ASP A 268 6.41 12.69 -13.19
C ASP A 268 6.55 13.01 -11.70
N VAL A 269 5.78 12.32 -10.84
CA VAL A 269 5.92 12.39 -9.37
C VAL A 269 7.18 11.63 -8.91
N LEU A 270 7.45 10.44 -9.46
CA LEU A 270 8.69 9.70 -9.16
C LEU A 270 9.94 10.56 -9.42
N ARG A 271 9.95 11.35 -10.50
CA ARG A 271 11.07 12.26 -10.84
C ARG A 271 11.25 13.42 -9.86
N LEU A 272 10.30 13.71 -8.98
CA LEU A 272 10.45 14.73 -7.94
C LEU A 272 11.22 14.23 -6.71
N LEU A 273 11.23 12.92 -6.48
CA LEU A 273 11.79 12.30 -5.28
C LEU A 273 13.30 12.52 -5.10
N PRO A 274 14.14 12.50 -6.13
CA PRO A 274 15.57 12.79 -5.96
C PRO A 274 15.84 14.15 -5.34
N LYS A 275 15.02 15.15 -5.62
CA LYS A 275 15.15 16.49 -5.03
C LYS A 275 14.54 16.55 -3.62
N ASN A 276 13.44 15.87 -3.36
CA ASN A 276 12.74 15.87 -2.06
C ASN A 276 13.44 14.95 -1.05
N GLY A 277 14.12 13.91 -1.50
CA GLY A 277 14.71 12.87 -0.66
C GLY A 277 13.73 11.74 -0.30
N GLY A 278 12.53 11.73 -0.87
CA GLY A 278 11.46 10.78 -0.54
C GLY A 278 11.71 9.34 -1.00
N VAL A 279 10.83 8.41 -0.57
CA VAL A 279 10.93 6.97 -0.84
C VAL A 279 9.56 6.39 -1.21
N VAL A 280 9.48 5.62 -2.31
CA VAL A 280 8.32 4.79 -2.64
C VAL A 280 8.56 3.39 -2.11
N MET A 281 7.73 2.93 -1.19
CA MET A 281 7.74 1.58 -0.69
C MET A 281 6.72 0.75 -1.49
N VAL A 282 7.25 -0.15 -2.34
CA VAL A 282 6.46 -0.86 -3.35
C VAL A 282 5.51 -1.85 -2.69
N SER A 283 4.23 -1.75 -3.06
CA SER A 283 3.14 -2.57 -2.52
C SER A 283 3.06 -3.95 -3.18
N PHE A 284 2.54 -4.94 -2.43
CA PHE A 284 2.27 -6.30 -2.91
C PHE A 284 0.80 -6.51 -3.32
N VAL A 285 -0.03 -5.48 -3.27
CA VAL A 285 -1.44 -5.54 -3.73
C VAL A 285 -1.50 -6.05 -5.17
N PRO A 286 -2.19 -7.16 -5.45
CA PRO A 286 -2.20 -7.78 -6.78
C PRO A 286 -2.70 -6.86 -7.89
N SER A 287 -3.73 -6.04 -7.65
CA SER A 287 -4.28 -5.09 -8.62
C SER A 287 -3.39 -3.87 -8.88
N PHE A 288 -2.40 -3.60 -8.00
CA PHE A 288 -1.41 -2.53 -8.21
C PHE A 288 -0.19 -3.06 -8.99
N SER A 289 0.03 -4.38 -8.95
CA SER A 289 1.22 -5.02 -9.51
C SER A 289 0.97 -5.75 -10.83
N SER A 290 -0.31 -6.02 -11.18
CA SER A 290 -0.68 -6.85 -12.34
C SER A 290 -1.86 -6.25 -13.11
N GLU A 291 -1.62 -5.84 -14.35
CA GLU A 291 -2.68 -5.31 -15.23
C GLU A 291 -3.79 -6.34 -15.50
N PRO A 292 -3.51 -7.65 -15.73
CA PRO A 292 -4.57 -8.65 -15.82
C PRO A 292 -5.45 -8.73 -14.56
N VAL A 293 -4.88 -8.62 -13.36
CA VAL A 293 -5.66 -8.61 -12.10
C VAL A 293 -6.51 -7.35 -12.01
N ARG A 294 -5.95 -6.18 -12.32
CA ARG A 294 -6.69 -4.91 -12.35
C ARG A 294 -7.88 -4.98 -13.32
N GLY A 295 -7.65 -5.49 -14.54
CA GLY A 295 -8.68 -5.65 -15.53
C GLY A 295 -9.79 -6.60 -15.08
N TRP A 296 -9.41 -7.76 -14.53
CA TRP A 296 -10.38 -8.73 -14.00
C TRP A 296 -11.23 -8.13 -12.86
N ASN A 297 -10.62 -7.38 -11.94
CA ASN A 297 -11.36 -6.70 -10.86
C ASN A 297 -12.40 -5.73 -11.44
N ALA A 298 -12.02 -4.92 -12.43
CA ALA A 298 -12.95 -4.00 -13.09
C ALA A 298 -14.11 -4.73 -13.79
N ASP A 299 -13.84 -5.85 -14.46
CA ASP A 299 -14.87 -6.69 -15.10
C ASP A 299 -15.79 -7.33 -14.05
N ASN A 300 -15.25 -7.82 -12.92
CA ASN A 300 -16.04 -8.37 -11.82
C ASN A 300 -16.96 -7.31 -11.20
N ASP A 301 -16.45 -6.10 -10.94
CA ASP A 301 -17.23 -5.01 -10.37
C ASP A 301 -18.35 -4.56 -11.33
N ALA A 302 -18.05 -4.48 -12.62
CA ALA A 302 -19.04 -4.18 -13.66
C ALA A 302 -20.14 -5.25 -13.74
N GLU A 303 -19.76 -6.53 -13.65
CA GLU A 303 -20.74 -7.63 -13.63
C GLU A 303 -21.59 -7.62 -12.37
N GLU A 304 -21.01 -7.39 -11.19
CA GLU A 304 -21.78 -7.25 -9.97
C GLU A 304 -22.76 -6.07 -10.02
N ALA A 305 -22.34 -4.93 -10.54
CA ALA A 305 -23.21 -3.77 -10.74
C ALA A 305 -24.37 -4.10 -11.70
N ARG A 306 -24.08 -4.80 -12.80
CA ARG A 306 -25.09 -5.30 -13.76
C ARG A 306 -26.09 -6.23 -13.09
N LEU A 307 -25.63 -7.19 -12.30
CA LEU A 307 -26.49 -8.15 -11.60
C LEU A 307 -27.36 -7.46 -10.53
N LYS A 308 -26.81 -6.50 -9.76
CA LYS A 308 -27.59 -5.69 -8.81
C LYS A 308 -28.71 -4.89 -9.50
N ALA A 309 -28.42 -4.34 -10.67
CA ALA A 309 -29.45 -3.62 -11.47
C ALA A 309 -30.49 -4.56 -12.10
N LEU A 310 -30.08 -5.79 -12.46
CA LEU A 310 -30.96 -6.78 -13.08
C LEU A 310 -31.90 -7.47 -12.07
N TYR A 311 -31.44 -7.64 -10.83
CA TYR A 311 -32.15 -8.34 -9.77
C TYR A 311 -32.33 -7.44 -8.52
N PRO A 312 -33.03 -6.29 -8.65
CA PRO A 312 -33.23 -5.39 -7.53
C PRO A 312 -34.02 -6.10 -6.41
N GLY A 313 -33.50 -6.04 -5.16
CA GLY A 313 -34.16 -6.66 -4.00
C GLY A 313 -33.94 -8.17 -3.85
N ASP A 314 -33.13 -8.82 -4.69
CA ASP A 314 -32.77 -10.24 -4.57
C ASP A 314 -31.25 -10.43 -4.42
N PRO A 315 -30.67 -10.11 -3.24
CA PRO A 315 -29.22 -10.19 -3.02
C PRO A 315 -28.69 -11.63 -3.11
N GLU A 316 -29.48 -12.64 -2.75
CA GLU A 316 -29.07 -14.04 -2.84
C GLU A 316 -28.92 -14.49 -4.30
N ARG A 317 -29.77 -14.00 -5.20
CA ARG A 317 -29.61 -14.25 -6.63
C ARG A 317 -28.41 -13.55 -7.21
N VAL A 318 -28.20 -12.27 -6.85
CA VAL A 318 -27.02 -11.51 -7.25
C VAL A 318 -25.75 -12.27 -6.85
N LYS A 319 -25.65 -12.71 -5.61
CA LYS A 319 -24.49 -13.48 -5.11
C LYS A 319 -24.27 -14.76 -5.92
N ARG A 320 -25.30 -15.56 -6.11
CA ARG A 320 -25.23 -16.82 -6.84
C ARG A 320 -24.79 -16.64 -8.30
N GLU A 321 -25.35 -15.65 -9.01
CA GLU A 321 -24.99 -15.36 -10.39
C GLU A 321 -23.58 -14.81 -10.51
N ALA A 322 -23.13 -13.94 -9.56
CA ALA A 322 -21.77 -13.45 -9.49
C ALA A 322 -20.75 -14.57 -9.25
N GLU A 323 -21.07 -15.52 -8.34
CA GLU A 323 -20.26 -16.72 -8.15
C GLU A 323 -20.16 -17.58 -9.42
N GLY A 324 -21.27 -17.71 -10.15
CA GLY A 324 -21.31 -18.37 -11.46
C GLY A 324 -20.39 -17.71 -12.48
N TRP A 325 -20.44 -16.37 -12.54
CA TRP A 325 -19.57 -15.58 -13.43
C TRP A 325 -18.09 -15.76 -13.07
N ARG A 326 -17.71 -15.62 -11.77
CA ARG A 326 -16.33 -15.83 -11.30
C ARG A 326 -15.81 -17.23 -11.60
N LYS A 327 -16.67 -18.25 -11.49
CA LYS A 327 -16.30 -19.62 -11.85
C LYS A 327 -16.01 -19.79 -13.33
N ALA A 328 -16.74 -19.08 -14.20
CA ALA A 328 -16.52 -19.07 -15.64
C ALA A 328 -15.32 -18.18 -16.06
N HIS A 329 -14.98 -17.18 -15.23
CA HIS A 329 -13.90 -16.22 -15.45
C HIS A 329 -12.96 -16.24 -14.23
N PRO A 330 -12.10 -17.26 -14.06
CA PRO A 330 -11.22 -17.36 -12.91
C PRO A 330 -10.28 -16.16 -12.84
N ALA A 331 -10.10 -15.63 -11.63
CA ALA A 331 -9.22 -14.49 -11.38
C ALA A 331 -7.76 -14.85 -11.73
N PRO A 332 -7.04 -14.02 -12.50
CA PRO A 332 -5.59 -14.17 -12.66
C PRO A 332 -4.89 -13.87 -11.35
N ARG A 333 -3.65 -14.37 -11.22
CA ARG A 333 -2.83 -14.08 -10.04
C ARG A 333 -1.65 -13.20 -10.42
N ALA A 334 -1.37 -12.21 -9.59
CA ALA A 334 -0.10 -11.48 -9.64
C ALA A 334 1.05 -12.39 -9.20
N THR A 335 2.30 -12.03 -9.51
CA THR A 335 3.49 -12.79 -9.15
C THR A 335 4.55 -11.90 -8.50
N LEU A 336 5.47 -12.54 -7.78
CA LEU A 336 6.66 -11.91 -7.21
C LEU A 336 7.46 -11.13 -8.27
N GLU A 337 7.58 -11.69 -9.48
CA GLU A 337 8.32 -11.08 -10.58
C GLU A 337 7.70 -9.75 -11.01
N GLN A 338 6.37 -9.64 -10.99
CA GLN A 338 5.67 -8.39 -11.29
C GLN A 338 5.92 -7.34 -10.20
N VAL A 339 5.94 -7.74 -8.92
CA VAL A 339 6.34 -6.82 -7.83
C VAL A 339 7.79 -6.35 -8.02
N ALA A 340 8.70 -7.27 -8.37
CA ALA A 340 10.09 -6.93 -8.67
C ALA A 340 10.21 -5.97 -9.89
N ASP A 341 9.35 -6.10 -10.90
CA ASP A 341 9.31 -5.17 -12.04
C ASP A 341 8.94 -3.75 -11.59
N HIS A 342 8.00 -3.59 -10.66
CA HIS A 342 7.66 -2.30 -10.07
C HIS A 342 8.83 -1.70 -9.27
N ILE A 343 9.55 -2.51 -8.50
CA ILE A 343 10.75 -2.09 -7.77
C ILE A 343 11.82 -1.59 -8.75
N GLU A 344 12.05 -2.31 -9.85
CA GLU A 344 13.00 -1.91 -10.89
C GLU A 344 12.57 -0.62 -11.60
N HIS A 345 11.28 -0.46 -11.90
CA HIS A 345 10.78 0.76 -12.53
C HIS A 345 10.99 1.99 -11.62
N VAL A 346 10.63 1.90 -10.34
CA VAL A 346 10.88 2.99 -9.37
C VAL A 346 12.37 3.30 -9.29
N ARG A 347 13.23 2.27 -9.20
CA ARG A 347 14.70 2.44 -9.24
C ARG A 347 15.16 3.16 -10.50
N GLN A 348 14.63 2.81 -11.67
CA GLN A 348 15.02 3.42 -12.95
C GLN A 348 14.61 4.89 -13.07
N VAL A 349 13.42 5.25 -12.56
CA VAL A 349 12.85 6.59 -12.72
C VAL A 349 13.30 7.54 -11.61
N ALA A 350 13.26 7.10 -10.36
CA ALA A 350 13.58 7.90 -9.18
C ALA A 350 15.03 7.70 -8.67
N GLY A 351 15.66 6.58 -9.02
CA GLY A 351 16.99 6.22 -8.50
C GLY A 351 16.90 5.24 -7.33
N ILE A 352 18.01 4.53 -7.09
CA ILE A 352 18.09 3.48 -6.05
C ILE A 352 17.84 4.01 -4.62
N ASP A 353 18.12 5.27 -4.35
CA ASP A 353 17.96 5.86 -3.02
C ASP A 353 16.50 6.18 -2.66
N HIS A 354 15.55 5.91 -3.58
CA HIS A 354 14.14 6.31 -3.50
C HIS A 354 13.15 5.15 -3.59
N VAL A 355 13.59 3.93 -3.38
CA VAL A 355 12.76 2.71 -3.42
C VAL A 355 12.85 1.93 -2.11
N GLY A 356 11.72 1.35 -1.67
CA GLY A 356 11.59 0.53 -0.47
C GLY A 356 10.52 -0.54 -0.65
N ILE A 357 10.10 -1.19 0.43
CA ILE A 357 9.07 -2.24 0.46
C ILE A 357 7.96 -1.84 1.42
N GLY A 358 6.70 -1.94 0.96
CA GLY A 358 5.50 -1.71 1.76
C GLY A 358 4.44 -2.74 1.40
N SER A 359 4.47 -3.92 2.03
CA SER A 359 3.78 -5.11 1.58
C SER A 359 2.26 -4.99 1.50
N ASP A 360 1.67 -4.29 2.45
CA ASP A 360 0.22 -4.25 2.67
C ASP A 360 -0.35 -5.63 3.13
N PHE A 361 0.49 -6.46 3.77
CA PHE A 361 0.03 -7.71 4.35
C PHE A 361 -1.03 -7.48 5.42
N ASP A 362 -2.00 -8.38 5.46
CA ASP A 362 -3.20 -8.36 6.30
C ASP A 362 -4.20 -7.23 5.99
N GLY A 363 -3.87 -6.28 5.08
CA GLY A 363 -4.78 -5.32 4.46
C GLY A 363 -5.34 -5.80 3.12
N ILE A 364 -4.87 -6.94 2.58
CA ILE A 364 -5.23 -7.47 1.27
C ILE A 364 -5.80 -8.89 1.35
N GLU A 365 -6.84 -9.16 0.55
CA GLU A 365 -7.51 -10.46 0.53
C GLU A 365 -6.74 -11.52 -0.27
N SER A 366 -5.95 -11.11 -1.25
CA SER A 366 -5.13 -11.99 -2.08
C SER A 366 -3.72 -11.45 -2.19
N VAL A 367 -2.77 -12.35 -2.42
CA VAL A 367 -1.34 -12.06 -2.45
C VAL A 367 -0.71 -12.57 -3.75
N PRO A 368 0.40 -11.96 -4.23
CA PRO A 368 1.13 -12.48 -5.39
C PRO A 368 1.68 -13.89 -5.14
N LEU A 369 1.75 -14.70 -6.20
CA LEU A 369 2.47 -15.98 -6.17
C LEU A 369 3.95 -15.73 -5.84
N GLY A 370 4.46 -16.44 -4.84
CA GLY A 370 5.83 -16.30 -4.34
C GLY A 370 6.01 -15.25 -3.25
N LEU A 371 4.92 -14.52 -2.89
CA LEU A 371 4.87 -13.55 -1.78
C LEU A 371 3.60 -13.79 -0.95
N GLU A 372 3.37 -15.03 -0.52
CA GLU A 372 2.15 -15.43 0.17
C GLU A 372 2.08 -14.95 1.61
N SER A 373 3.20 -14.54 2.18
CA SER A 373 3.27 -14.11 3.58
C SER A 373 4.56 -13.33 3.91
N ALA A 374 4.64 -12.80 5.10
CA ALA A 374 5.83 -12.15 5.62
C ALA A 374 7.08 -13.06 5.67
N ALA A 375 6.96 -14.37 5.44
CA ALA A 375 8.10 -15.28 5.32
C ALA A 375 8.84 -15.17 3.98
N ASP A 376 8.23 -14.54 2.97
CA ASP A 376 8.65 -14.67 1.58
C ASP A 376 9.49 -13.48 1.07
N TYR A 377 9.78 -12.49 1.92
CA TYR A 377 10.70 -11.39 1.56
C TYR A 377 12.05 -11.90 1.00
N PRO A 378 12.72 -12.94 1.57
CA PRO A 378 13.97 -13.43 1.00
C PRO A 378 13.84 -13.94 -0.44
N ALA A 379 12.66 -14.42 -0.85
CA ALA A 379 12.40 -14.84 -2.23
C ALA A 379 12.41 -13.64 -3.20
N LEU A 380 11.82 -12.51 -2.81
CA LEU A 380 11.86 -11.25 -3.58
C LEU A 380 13.31 -10.76 -3.74
N PHE A 381 14.08 -10.74 -2.66
CA PHE A 381 15.49 -10.36 -2.71
C PHE A 381 16.31 -11.31 -3.58
N ALA A 382 16.03 -12.62 -3.55
CA ALA A 382 16.68 -13.61 -4.42
C ALA A 382 16.38 -13.35 -5.90
N ASP A 383 15.15 -12.95 -6.26
CA ASP A 383 14.82 -12.58 -7.64
C ASP A 383 15.57 -11.31 -8.09
N LEU A 384 15.66 -10.29 -7.23
CA LEU A 384 16.43 -9.09 -7.51
C LEU A 384 17.93 -9.39 -7.64
N MET A 385 18.50 -10.28 -6.82
CA MET A 385 19.88 -10.77 -6.99
C MET A 385 20.07 -11.45 -8.35
N ARG A 386 19.11 -12.27 -8.77
CA ARG A 386 19.11 -12.93 -10.08
C ARG A 386 19.08 -11.89 -11.23
N ARG A 387 18.42 -10.75 -11.01
CA ARG A 387 18.39 -9.60 -11.93
C ARG A 387 19.64 -8.74 -11.88
N GLY A 388 20.63 -9.09 -11.04
CA GLY A 388 21.93 -8.40 -10.99
C GLY A 388 22.03 -7.26 -9.97
N TRP A 389 21.10 -7.18 -9.00
CA TRP A 389 21.19 -6.20 -7.91
C TRP A 389 22.39 -6.50 -7.00
N SER A 390 23.15 -5.47 -6.63
CA SER A 390 24.23 -5.56 -5.66
C SER A 390 23.70 -5.68 -4.23
N ASP A 391 24.52 -6.20 -3.31
CA ASP A 391 24.17 -6.24 -1.88
C ASP A 391 24.00 -4.82 -1.29
N GLU A 392 24.71 -3.82 -1.83
CA GLU A 392 24.53 -2.42 -1.46
C GLU A 392 23.14 -1.91 -1.87
N ASP A 393 22.74 -2.11 -3.13
CA ASP A 393 21.42 -1.69 -3.63
C ASP A 393 20.29 -2.41 -2.87
N LEU A 394 20.45 -3.69 -2.60
CA LEU A 394 19.49 -4.48 -1.82
C LEU A 394 19.41 -4.00 -0.36
N GLY A 395 20.51 -3.58 0.24
CA GLY A 395 20.51 -2.95 1.57
C GLY A 395 19.75 -1.63 1.60
N LYS A 396 19.89 -0.82 0.54
CA LYS A 396 19.12 0.42 0.36
C LYS A 396 17.62 0.13 0.26
N LEU A 397 17.24 -0.80 -0.60
CA LEU A 397 15.85 -1.26 -0.77
C LEU A 397 15.28 -1.82 0.53
N ALA A 398 16.04 -2.65 1.25
CA ALA A 398 15.58 -3.31 2.47
C ALA A 398 15.09 -2.31 3.52
N GLY A 399 15.84 -1.23 3.78
CA GLY A 399 15.44 -0.28 4.80
C GLY A 399 16.32 0.96 4.91
N LEU A 400 17.55 0.95 4.35
CA LEU A 400 18.46 2.09 4.53
C LEU A 400 17.88 3.37 3.91
N ASN A 401 17.11 3.28 2.82
CA ASN A 401 16.45 4.44 2.20
C ASN A 401 15.39 5.06 3.10
N VAL A 402 14.45 4.27 3.62
CA VAL A 402 13.39 4.79 4.49
C VAL A 402 13.98 5.28 5.82
N LEU A 403 15.00 4.61 6.37
CA LEU A 403 15.69 5.08 7.57
C LEU A 403 16.44 6.40 7.33
N ARG A 404 17.02 6.61 6.14
CA ARG A 404 17.58 7.90 5.74
C ARG A 404 16.50 8.98 5.70
N ALA A 405 15.40 8.72 5.01
CA ALA A 405 14.29 9.67 4.91
C ALA A 405 13.73 10.02 6.30
N PHE A 406 13.62 9.05 7.20
CA PHE A 406 13.16 9.27 8.57
C PHE A 406 14.15 10.13 9.36
N ARG A 407 15.47 9.83 9.35
CA ARG A 407 16.50 10.68 10.00
C ARG A 407 16.50 12.10 9.46
N ASP A 408 16.31 12.27 8.17
CA ASP A 408 16.29 13.61 7.56
C ASP A 408 15.02 14.37 7.99
N ALA A 409 13.87 13.72 8.14
CA ALA A 409 12.67 14.32 8.72
C ALA A 409 12.89 14.72 10.20
N GLU A 410 13.55 13.89 10.99
CA GLU A 410 13.94 14.21 12.38
C GLU A 410 14.87 15.44 12.47
N LYS A 411 15.87 15.55 11.57
CA LYS A 411 16.77 16.71 11.51
C LYS A 411 16.03 18.00 11.12
N VAL A 412 15.12 17.90 10.13
CA VAL A 412 14.26 19.02 9.74
C VAL A 412 13.41 19.48 10.91
N ALA A 413 12.79 18.55 11.63
CA ALA A 413 11.98 18.86 12.81
C ALA A 413 12.79 19.58 13.90
N ALA A 414 14.00 19.09 14.20
CA ALA A 414 14.88 19.71 15.20
C ALA A 414 15.24 21.16 14.85
N THR A 415 15.27 21.51 13.57
CA THR A 415 15.47 22.88 13.08
C THR A 415 14.18 23.70 13.20
N LEU A 416 13.08 23.19 12.64
CA LEU A 416 11.79 23.89 12.59
C LEU A 416 11.22 24.20 13.99
N GLN A 417 11.41 23.30 14.97
CA GLN A 417 10.98 23.50 16.36
C GLN A 417 11.69 24.68 17.05
N LYS A 418 12.89 25.04 16.60
CA LYS A 418 13.62 26.22 17.09
C LYS A 418 13.18 27.51 16.37
N GLU A 419 12.73 27.41 15.13
CA GLU A 419 12.40 28.55 14.28
C GLU A 419 10.96 29.00 14.42
N ARG A 420 10.04 28.07 14.74
CA ARG A 420 8.61 28.38 14.85
C ARG A 420 7.90 27.56 15.92
N PRO A 421 6.88 28.12 16.59
CA PRO A 421 6.00 27.39 17.50
C PRO A 421 5.17 26.35 16.74
N ALA A 422 4.40 25.53 17.49
CA ALA A 422 3.34 24.70 16.93
C ALA A 422 2.29 25.57 16.24
N SER A 423 1.77 25.12 15.10
CA SER A 423 0.69 25.82 14.40
C SER A 423 -0.62 25.69 15.17
N ASP A 424 -1.36 26.78 15.30
CA ASP A 424 -2.71 26.89 15.87
C ASP A 424 -3.78 27.15 14.80
N ALA A 425 -3.43 26.96 13.52
CA ALA A 425 -4.34 27.18 12.41
C ALA A 425 -5.59 26.31 12.52
N LEU A 426 -6.75 26.90 12.29
CA LEU A 426 -8.04 26.26 12.21
C LEU A 426 -8.50 26.21 10.75
N ILE A 427 -9.11 25.11 10.34
CA ILE A 427 -9.57 24.94 8.95
C ILE A 427 -10.59 25.99 8.56
N GLU A 428 -11.47 26.40 9.49
CA GLU A 428 -12.48 27.42 9.30
C GLU A 428 -11.87 28.79 8.99
N GLU A 429 -10.73 29.12 9.62
CA GLU A 429 -10.03 30.38 9.43
C GLU A 429 -9.23 30.41 8.14
N VAL A 430 -8.55 29.29 7.84
CA VAL A 430 -7.60 29.20 6.70
C VAL A 430 -8.33 28.95 5.38
N ASP A 431 -9.32 28.07 5.36
CA ASP A 431 -10.06 27.65 4.17
C ASP A 431 -11.49 28.24 4.09
N GLY A 432 -11.97 28.89 5.17
CA GLY A 432 -13.33 29.44 5.25
C GLY A 432 -14.41 28.36 5.26
N LYS A 433 -14.09 27.13 5.69
CA LYS A 433 -15.01 25.98 5.77
C LYS A 433 -15.55 25.85 7.20
N ARG A 434 -16.81 25.47 7.33
CA ARG A 434 -17.43 25.01 8.57
C ARG A 434 -17.97 23.61 8.40
#